data_e48d1a63d3873a8b3d0caa14d1484404
#
_entry.id   e48d1a63d3873a8b3d0caa14d1484404
#
_cell.length_a   1.000
_cell.length_b   1.000
_cell.length_c   1.000
_cell.angle_alpha   90.00
_cell.angle_beta   90.00
_cell.angle_gamma   90.00
#
_symmetry.space_group_name_H-M   'P 1'
#
loop_
_entity.id
_entity.type
_entity.pdbx_description
1 polymer ?
#
loop_
_entity_poly.entity_id
_entity_poly.type
_entity_poly.pdbx_seq_one_letter_code
_entity_poly.pdbx_strand_id
1 'polypeptide(L)'
;MTRSRTFAMPHDRDKDQDADPGSARGGPLSADAFDGDFTDFASAMKDVEPLSKGKQTLKPPKPKTADEQQALRKAAEEFQTEEDESNFLTLGEVKPRDPLEVLEWRQDGIQLAVFNKLRKGGYEIARELDLHQRTVKEARGDIYQLITKAHENNWRCVLISHGKGLRSATPARLKSYVAHWLMQHPLVLAYCSAQRNRGGVVSAYVLIKKSAQSREENRERFGQKSDLP
;
A
#
# COMPACT_ATOMS: atom_id res chain seq x y z
N MET A 1 43.88 13.54 46.98
CA MET A 1 44.73 12.37 46.79
C MET A 1 44.11 11.52 45.69
N THR A 2 44.48 11.80 44.43
CA THR A 2 45.45 11.08 43.59
C THR A 2 44.97 9.67 43.22
N ARG A 3 44.57 9.41 41.99
CA ARG A 3 45.48 8.98 40.91
C ARG A 3 44.74 8.81 39.58
N SER A 4 45.20 9.58 38.60
CA SER A 4 45.05 9.36 37.17
C SER A 4 45.67 8.00 36.75
N ARG A 5 45.01 7.29 35.85
CA ARG A 5 45.72 6.27 35.04
C ARG A 5 45.38 6.50 33.57
N THR A 6 46.28 7.18 32.95
CA THR A 6 46.56 7.21 31.50
C THR A 6 46.96 5.80 31.07
N PHE A 7 46.31 5.28 30.03
CA PHE A 7 46.80 4.09 29.34
C PHE A 7 47.09 4.44 27.88
N ALA A 8 48.36 4.32 27.54
CA ALA A 8 48.98 4.66 26.28
C ALA A 8 48.67 3.61 25.20
N MET A 9 48.53 4.08 23.97
CA MET A 9 48.57 3.26 22.74
C MET A 9 49.98 2.76 22.45
N PRO A 10 50.13 1.62 21.76
CA PRO A 10 51.26 1.41 20.88
C PRO A 10 50.85 1.63 19.41
N HIS A 11 51.66 2.47 18.82
CA HIS A 11 51.85 2.62 17.38
C HIS A 11 52.56 1.35 16.88
N ASP A 12 52.05 0.74 15.83
CA ASP A 12 52.91 -0.04 14.95
C ASP A 12 52.59 0.29 13.49
N ARG A 13 53.66 0.74 12.84
CA ARG A 13 53.75 0.96 11.41
C ARG A 13 54.23 -0.34 10.81
N ASP A 14 53.54 -0.82 9.78
CA ASP A 14 54.25 -1.46 8.69
C ASP A 14 53.60 -1.12 7.36
N LYS A 15 54.47 -0.65 6.51
CA LYS A 15 54.33 -0.45 5.07
C LYS A 15 54.31 -1.83 4.43
N ASP A 16 53.54 -2.00 3.39
CA ASP A 16 54.01 -2.52 2.11
C ASP A 16 52.86 -2.60 1.10
N GLN A 17 53.02 -1.83 0.03
CA GLN A 17 53.13 -2.24 -1.38
C GLN A 17 51.83 -2.58 -2.11
N ASP A 18 51.51 -1.61 -2.96
CA ASP A 18 51.18 -1.73 -4.39
C ASP A 18 50.80 -3.13 -4.91
N ALA A 19 49.56 -3.26 -5.32
CA ALA A 19 49.22 -4.02 -6.51
C ALA A 19 47.84 -3.55 -7.04
N ASP A 20 47.88 -2.72 -8.04
CA ASP A 20 46.82 -2.52 -8.99
C ASP A 20 46.72 -3.75 -9.91
N PRO A 21 45.62 -4.45 -9.99
CA PRO A 21 45.35 -5.33 -11.12
C PRO A 21 44.30 -4.74 -12.02
N GLY A 22 44.75 -4.03 -13.05
CA GLY A 22 44.38 -4.31 -14.41
C GLY A 22 42.91 -4.38 -14.75
N SER A 23 42.42 -3.27 -15.28
CA SER A 23 41.58 -3.23 -16.49
C SER A 23 41.37 -4.62 -17.13
N ALA A 24 40.31 -5.29 -16.74
CA ALA A 24 39.74 -6.37 -17.55
C ALA A 24 38.70 -5.76 -18.51
N ARG A 25 39.17 -5.48 -19.71
CA ARG A 25 38.34 -5.23 -20.90
C ARG A 25 37.37 -6.39 -21.05
N GLY A 26 36.06 -6.11 -20.94
CA GLY A 26 35.03 -7.02 -21.40
C GLY A 26 35.22 -7.29 -22.88
N GLY A 27 35.70 -8.45 -23.23
CA GLY A 27 35.67 -8.97 -24.59
C GLY A 27 34.20 -9.19 -25.01
N PRO A 28 33.91 -9.14 -26.32
CA PRO A 28 32.57 -9.43 -26.79
C PRO A 28 32.19 -10.85 -26.38
N LEU A 29 31.02 -11.00 -25.76
CA LEU A 29 30.41 -12.30 -25.52
C LEU A 29 30.28 -12.98 -26.87
N SER A 30 31.02 -14.06 -27.06
CA SER A 30 30.92 -14.90 -28.23
C SER A 30 29.50 -15.39 -28.40
N ALA A 31 28.98 -15.21 -29.60
CA ALA A 31 27.62 -15.60 -29.98
C ALA A 31 27.39 -17.13 -30.08
N ASP A 32 28.30 -17.93 -29.52
CA ASP A 32 28.32 -19.39 -29.71
C ASP A 32 27.76 -20.20 -28.53
N ALA A 33 27.04 -19.56 -27.60
CA ALA A 33 26.47 -20.27 -26.44
C ALA A 33 24.93 -20.35 -26.44
N PHE A 34 24.27 -20.07 -27.55
CA PHE A 34 22.81 -20.24 -27.68
C PHE A 34 22.47 -21.04 -28.96
N ASP A 35 23.04 -22.22 -29.06
CA ASP A 35 22.64 -23.25 -30.03
C ASP A 35 21.58 -24.17 -29.39
N GLY A 36 20.52 -23.59 -28.91
CA GLY A 36 19.30 -24.21 -28.44
C GLY A 36 18.26 -24.17 -29.54
N ASP A 37 18.33 -25.15 -30.39
CA ASP A 37 17.27 -25.77 -31.19
C ASP A 37 16.08 -24.89 -31.58
N PHE A 38 16.33 -23.89 -32.45
CA PHE A 38 15.28 -23.17 -33.16
C PHE A 38 14.50 -24.08 -34.14
N THR A 39 14.98 -25.29 -34.43
CA THR A 39 14.32 -26.26 -35.29
C THR A 39 13.11 -26.90 -34.63
N ASP A 40 13.11 -26.99 -33.28
CA ASP A 40 12.00 -27.59 -32.53
C ASP A 40 10.77 -26.66 -32.51
N PHE A 41 10.97 -25.33 -32.36
CA PHE A 41 9.88 -24.36 -32.41
C PHE A 41 9.23 -24.27 -33.80
N ALA A 42 10.01 -24.25 -34.86
CA ALA A 42 9.51 -24.26 -36.24
C ALA A 42 8.78 -25.57 -36.57
N SER A 43 9.22 -26.69 -35.97
CA SER A 43 8.58 -28.01 -36.10
C SER A 43 7.26 -28.06 -35.32
N ALA A 44 7.22 -27.51 -34.11
CA ALA A 44 6.02 -27.42 -33.28
C ALA A 44 4.95 -26.49 -33.85
N MET A 45 5.35 -25.52 -34.68
CA MET A 45 4.41 -24.57 -35.33
C MET A 45 3.88 -25.06 -36.69
N LYS A 46 4.32 -26.22 -37.19
CA LYS A 46 3.91 -26.74 -38.52
C LYS A 46 2.42 -27.06 -38.63
N ASP A 47 1.79 -27.43 -37.55
CA ASP A 47 0.38 -27.82 -37.49
C ASP A 47 -0.54 -26.68 -37.00
N VAL A 48 0.00 -25.48 -36.83
CA VAL A 48 -0.80 -24.33 -36.44
C VAL A 48 -1.34 -23.64 -37.66
N GLU A 49 -2.63 -23.84 -37.95
CA GLU A 49 -3.33 -23.04 -38.96
C GLU A 49 -3.37 -21.58 -38.51
N PRO A 50 -2.87 -20.63 -39.31
CA PRO A 50 -3.01 -19.22 -39.01
C PRO A 50 -4.49 -18.88 -38.90
N LEU A 51 -4.91 -18.36 -37.75
CA LEU A 51 -6.25 -17.81 -37.59
C LEU A 51 -6.55 -16.90 -38.79
N SER A 52 -7.52 -17.28 -39.60
CA SER A 52 -7.98 -16.45 -40.70
C SER A 52 -8.29 -15.08 -40.14
N LYS A 53 -7.62 -14.05 -40.66
CA LYS A 53 -7.88 -12.65 -40.33
C LYS A 53 -9.31 -12.31 -40.72
N GLY A 54 -10.26 -12.72 -39.88
CA GLY A 54 -11.60 -12.17 -39.94
C GLY A 54 -11.43 -10.66 -39.84
N LYS A 55 -11.90 -9.95 -40.84
CA LYS A 55 -11.98 -8.49 -40.84
C LYS A 55 -12.97 -8.01 -39.77
N GLN A 56 -12.70 -8.28 -38.48
CA GLN A 56 -13.25 -7.50 -37.40
C GLN A 56 -12.39 -6.24 -37.30
N THR A 57 -12.64 -5.31 -38.18
CA THR A 57 -12.29 -3.92 -37.93
C THR A 57 -13.13 -3.48 -36.73
N LEU A 58 -12.57 -3.63 -35.52
CA LEU A 58 -13.03 -2.87 -34.37
C LEU A 58 -12.88 -1.41 -34.80
N LYS A 59 -13.98 -0.80 -35.25
CA LYS A 59 -13.98 0.65 -35.48
C LYS A 59 -13.52 1.30 -34.18
N PRO A 60 -12.45 2.08 -34.17
CA PRO A 60 -12.06 2.79 -32.99
C PRO A 60 -13.28 3.58 -32.48
N PRO A 61 -13.53 3.64 -31.18
CA PRO A 61 -14.63 4.43 -30.65
C PRO A 61 -14.51 5.84 -31.24
N LYS A 62 -15.63 6.38 -31.75
CA LYS A 62 -15.65 7.72 -32.34
C LYS A 62 -15.02 8.68 -31.32
N PRO A 63 -14.08 9.55 -31.71
CA PRO A 63 -13.57 10.55 -30.80
C PRO A 63 -14.74 11.36 -30.24
N LYS A 64 -14.83 11.45 -28.92
CA LYS A 64 -15.87 12.24 -28.26
C LYS A 64 -15.75 13.69 -28.72
N THR A 65 -16.86 14.31 -29.04
CA THR A 65 -16.88 15.72 -29.44
C THR A 65 -16.33 16.61 -28.32
N ALA A 66 -15.82 17.78 -28.65
CA ALA A 66 -15.28 18.72 -27.67
C ALA A 66 -16.32 19.03 -26.57
N ASP A 67 -17.59 19.15 -26.95
CA ASP A 67 -18.71 19.42 -26.04
C ASP A 67 -18.98 18.25 -25.08
N GLU A 68 -18.92 17.01 -25.57
CA GLU A 68 -19.04 15.82 -24.73
C GLU A 68 -17.87 15.70 -23.73
N GLN A 69 -16.64 16.02 -24.16
CA GLN A 69 -15.49 16.03 -23.28
C GLN A 69 -15.59 17.13 -22.22
N GLN A 70 -16.12 18.31 -22.58
CA GLN A 70 -16.33 19.41 -21.65
C GLN A 70 -17.44 19.11 -20.64
N ALA A 71 -18.53 18.49 -21.07
CA ALA A 71 -19.61 18.04 -20.21
C ALA A 71 -19.14 16.99 -19.20
N LEU A 72 -18.32 16.01 -19.65
CA LEU A 72 -17.71 15.01 -18.75
C LEU A 72 -16.75 15.63 -17.74
N ARG A 73 -15.96 16.64 -18.15
CA ARG A 73 -15.07 17.36 -17.21
C ARG A 73 -15.88 18.14 -16.16
N LYS A 74 -16.91 18.87 -16.57
CA LYS A 74 -17.79 19.59 -15.64
C LYS A 74 -18.47 18.64 -14.66
N ALA A 75 -19.05 17.53 -15.14
CA ALA A 75 -19.65 16.53 -14.28
C ALA A 75 -18.65 15.91 -13.29
N ALA A 76 -17.41 15.68 -13.73
CA ALA A 76 -16.34 15.18 -12.86
C ALA A 76 -15.90 16.22 -11.82
N GLU A 77 -15.85 17.51 -12.18
CA GLU A 77 -15.53 18.61 -11.27
C GLU A 77 -16.65 18.80 -10.24
N GLU A 78 -17.92 18.77 -10.65
CA GLU A 78 -19.09 18.85 -9.75
C GLU A 78 -19.09 17.67 -8.77
N PHE A 79 -18.88 16.46 -9.25
CA PHE A 79 -18.79 15.27 -8.40
C PHE A 79 -17.64 15.35 -7.39
N GLN A 80 -16.45 15.83 -7.81
CA GLN A 80 -15.33 16.04 -6.90
C GLN A 80 -15.62 17.11 -5.85
N THR A 81 -16.38 18.15 -6.20
CA THR A 81 -16.74 19.23 -5.28
C THR A 81 -17.70 18.72 -4.19
N GLU A 82 -18.71 17.96 -4.57
CA GLU A 82 -19.66 17.34 -3.62
C GLU A 82 -18.96 16.33 -2.68
N GLU A 83 -18.04 15.53 -3.21
CA GLU A 83 -17.22 14.62 -2.38
C GLU A 83 -16.30 15.38 -1.43
N ASP A 84 -15.67 16.47 -1.87
CA ASP A 84 -14.82 17.30 -1.01
C ASP A 84 -15.64 17.98 0.11
N GLU A 85 -16.87 18.39 -0.14
CA GLU A 85 -17.78 18.99 0.86
C GLU A 85 -18.24 17.95 1.90
N SER A 86 -18.52 16.72 1.48
CA SER A 86 -18.94 15.64 2.39
C SER A 86 -17.78 15.06 3.21
N ASN A 87 -16.54 15.25 2.77
CA ASN A 87 -15.35 14.68 3.38
C ASN A 87 -14.86 15.55 4.55
N PHE A 88 -15.15 15.12 5.77
CA PHE A 88 -14.77 15.80 7.02
C PHE A 88 -13.30 15.60 7.44
N LEU A 89 -12.52 14.81 6.72
CA LEU A 89 -11.10 14.57 7.05
C LEU A 89 -10.28 15.86 6.84
N THR A 90 -9.46 16.22 7.83
CA THR A 90 -8.72 17.49 7.80
C THR A 90 -7.62 17.54 6.76
N LEU A 91 -7.43 18.71 6.16
CA LEU A 91 -6.22 19.06 5.38
C LEU A 91 -5.29 20.02 6.14
N GLY A 92 -5.68 20.42 7.35
CA GLY A 92 -4.87 21.28 8.22
C GLY A 92 -3.60 20.60 8.71
N GLU A 93 -2.87 21.27 9.59
CA GLU A 93 -1.66 20.72 10.17
C GLU A 93 -1.97 19.50 11.04
N VAL A 94 -1.16 18.45 10.88
CA VAL A 94 -1.26 17.23 11.66
C VAL A 94 0.06 16.99 12.40
N LYS A 95 -0.02 16.28 13.54
CA LYS A 95 1.17 15.92 14.30
C LYS A 95 2.09 15.04 13.43
N PRO A 96 3.33 15.47 13.19
CA PRO A 96 4.27 14.70 12.38
C PRO A 96 4.60 13.37 13.05
N ARG A 97 4.73 12.32 12.23
CA ARG A 97 5.14 10.98 12.65
C ARG A 97 6.54 10.67 12.10
N ASP A 98 7.26 9.81 12.81
CA ASP A 98 8.53 9.32 12.32
C ASP A 98 8.33 8.32 11.15
N PRO A 99 9.17 8.34 10.09
CA PRO A 99 9.08 7.40 8.97
C PRO A 99 9.12 5.93 9.38
N LEU A 100 9.86 5.59 10.42
CA LEU A 100 10.03 4.22 10.91
C LEU A 100 9.15 3.89 12.12
N GLU A 101 8.38 4.86 12.62
CA GLU A 101 7.45 4.65 13.73
C GLU A 101 6.46 3.53 13.42
N VAL A 102 6.24 2.64 14.38
CA VAL A 102 5.16 1.66 14.33
C VAL A 102 3.88 2.37 14.72
N LEU A 103 2.92 2.44 13.80
CA LEU A 103 1.62 3.02 14.07
C LEU A 103 0.76 2.02 14.84
N GLU A 104 0.16 2.46 15.93
CA GLU A 104 -0.83 1.70 16.69
C GLU A 104 -1.87 2.66 17.29
N TRP A 105 -3.14 2.32 17.10
CA TRP A 105 -4.25 3.04 17.71
C TRP A 105 -5.49 2.15 17.76
N ARG A 106 -6.27 2.28 18.80
CA ARG A 106 -7.59 1.66 18.93
C ARG A 106 -8.56 2.62 19.60
N GLN A 107 -9.80 2.57 19.18
CA GLN A 107 -10.89 3.31 19.82
C GLN A 107 -11.15 2.76 21.22
N ASP A 108 -11.55 3.63 22.14
CA ASP A 108 -11.95 3.21 23.48
C ASP A 108 -13.10 2.18 23.42
N GLY A 109 -13.05 1.19 24.32
CA GLY A 109 -14.01 0.09 24.33
C GLY A 109 -13.68 -1.09 23.39
N ILE A 110 -12.69 -0.98 22.51
CA ILE A 110 -12.26 -2.11 21.70
C ILE A 110 -11.42 -3.08 22.54
N GLN A 111 -11.86 -4.34 22.58
CA GLN A 111 -11.20 -5.40 23.32
C GLN A 111 -9.76 -5.61 22.84
N LEU A 112 -8.84 -5.79 23.77
CA LEU A 112 -7.42 -6.04 23.48
C LEU A 112 -7.22 -7.29 22.58
N ALA A 113 -8.06 -8.33 22.76
CA ALA A 113 -8.02 -9.53 21.93
C ALA A 113 -8.29 -9.23 20.46
N VAL A 114 -9.26 -8.33 20.16
CA VAL A 114 -9.58 -7.87 18.79
C VAL A 114 -8.40 -7.11 18.20
N PHE A 115 -7.80 -6.21 18.95
CA PHE A 115 -6.63 -5.44 18.52
C PHE A 115 -5.41 -6.35 18.29
N ASN A 116 -5.14 -7.29 19.19
CA ASN A 116 -4.05 -8.26 19.05
C ASN A 116 -4.26 -9.16 17.83
N LYS A 117 -5.50 -9.54 17.51
CA LYS A 117 -5.81 -10.27 16.28
C LYS A 117 -5.49 -9.42 15.04
N LEU A 118 -5.82 -8.11 15.05
CA LEU A 118 -5.47 -7.19 13.96
C LEU A 118 -3.95 -7.12 13.78
N ARG A 119 -3.21 -6.90 14.86
CA ARG A 119 -1.74 -6.78 14.85
C ARG A 119 -1.05 -8.04 14.34
N LYS A 120 -1.63 -9.21 14.60
CA LYS A 120 -1.17 -10.50 14.07
C LYS A 120 -1.58 -10.75 12.62
N GLY A 121 -2.29 -9.82 11.95
CA GLY A 121 -2.81 -10.03 10.61
C GLY A 121 -3.89 -11.12 10.52
N GLY A 122 -4.58 -11.40 11.63
CA GLY A 122 -5.58 -12.46 11.73
C GLY A 122 -6.96 -12.13 11.13
N TYR A 123 -7.07 -10.98 10.46
CA TYR A 123 -8.25 -10.63 9.67
C TYR A 123 -7.94 -10.76 8.18
N GLU A 124 -8.90 -11.26 7.43
CA GLU A 124 -8.84 -11.25 5.97
C GLU A 124 -8.81 -9.81 5.45
N ILE A 125 -7.88 -9.52 4.54
CA ILE A 125 -7.76 -8.22 3.90
C ILE A 125 -8.70 -8.22 2.70
N ALA A 126 -9.81 -7.50 2.82
CA ALA A 126 -10.81 -7.44 1.77
C ALA A 126 -10.41 -6.51 0.61
N ARG A 127 -9.64 -5.45 0.92
CA ARG A 127 -9.13 -4.49 -0.08
C ARG A 127 -7.79 -3.91 0.35
N GLU A 128 -7.00 -3.56 -0.65
CA GLU A 128 -5.73 -2.87 -0.50
C GLU A 128 -5.79 -1.53 -1.23
N LEU A 129 -5.27 -0.48 -0.60
CA LEU A 129 -5.14 0.87 -1.16
C LEU A 129 -3.68 1.27 -1.15
N ASP A 130 -3.15 1.58 -2.31
CA ASP A 130 -1.80 2.10 -2.46
C ASP A 130 -1.84 3.62 -2.68
N LEU A 131 -1.18 4.34 -1.76
CA LEU A 131 -1.07 5.79 -1.78
C LEU A 131 0.30 6.28 -2.30
N HIS A 132 1.11 5.41 -2.89
CA HIS A 132 2.37 5.82 -3.48
C HIS A 132 2.13 6.89 -4.56
N GLN A 133 2.94 7.92 -4.54
CA GLN A 133 2.86 9.06 -5.47
C GLN A 133 1.55 9.87 -5.40
N ARG A 134 0.68 9.60 -4.43
CA ARG A 134 -0.52 10.41 -4.21
C ARG A 134 -0.20 11.70 -3.48
N THR A 135 -0.86 12.77 -3.86
CA THR A 135 -0.89 14.01 -3.08
C THR A 135 -1.71 13.81 -1.80
N VAL A 136 -1.54 14.69 -0.82
CA VAL A 136 -2.34 14.65 0.42
C VAL A 136 -3.84 14.81 0.11
N LYS A 137 -4.20 15.67 -0.85
CA LYS A 137 -5.60 15.89 -1.24
C LYS A 137 -6.22 14.64 -1.87
N GLU A 138 -5.54 14.01 -2.82
CA GLU A 138 -6.00 12.76 -3.45
C GLU A 138 -6.12 11.63 -2.42
N ALA A 139 -5.08 11.44 -1.60
CA ALA A 139 -5.09 10.41 -0.56
C ALA A 139 -6.22 10.58 0.46
N ARG A 140 -6.62 11.83 0.77
CA ARG A 140 -7.76 12.14 1.62
C ARG A 140 -9.06 11.59 1.01
N GLY A 141 -9.30 11.84 -0.26
CA GLY A 141 -10.46 11.33 -1.01
C GLY A 141 -10.44 9.80 -1.08
N ASP A 142 -9.31 9.22 -1.50
CA ASP A 142 -9.14 7.77 -1.63
C ASP A 142 -9.42 7.03 -0.31
N ILE A 143 -8.92 7.55 0.82
CA ILE A 143 -9.15 6.97 2.16
C ILE A 143 -10.61 7.09 2.58
N TYR A 144 -11.21 8.26 2.41
CA TYR A 144 -12.60 8.48 2.75
C TYR A 144 -13.53 7.52 2.01
N GLN A 145 -13.36 7.41 0.69
CA GLN A 145 -14.12 6.49 -0.15
C GLN A 145 -13.87 5.02 0.23
N LEU A 146 -12.60 4.64 0.48
CA LEU A 146 -12.28 3.27 0.88
C LEU A 146 -12.99 2.88 2.17
N ILE A 147 -12.97 3.74 3.21
CA ILE A 147 -13.57 3.43 4.50
C ILE A 147 -15.11 3.37 4.40
N THR A 148 -15.72 4.30 3.65
CA THR A 148 -17.17 4.32 3.40
C THR A 148 -17.60 3.04 2.67
N LYS A 149 -16.95 2.72 1.54
CA LYS A 149 -17.22 1.49 0.79
C LYS A 149 -16.95 0.23 1.61
N ALA A 150 -15.92 0.24 2.46
CA ALA A 150 -15.61 -0.88 3.33
C ALA A 150 -16.73 -1.13 4.35
N HIS A 151 -17.33 -0.08 4.89
CA HIS A 151 -18.47 -0.20 5.79
C HIS A 151 -19.73 -0.71 5.09
N GLU A 152 -20.05 -0.17 3.90
CA GLU A 152 -21.19 -0.56 3.08
C GLU A 152 -21.11 -2.04 2.64
N ASN A 153 -19.93 -2.47 2.20
CA ASN A 153 -19.69 -3.83 1.73
C ASN A 153 -19.31 -4.82 2.85
N ASN A 154 -19.38 -4.41 4.11
CA ASN A 154 -18.99 -5.22 5.27
C ASN A 154 -17.54 -5.74 5.24
N TRP A 155 -16.62 -5.03 4.59
CA TRP A 155 -15.20 -5.34 4.63
C TRP A 155 -14.65 -5.05 6.02
N ARG A 156 -14.23 -6.10 6.69
CA ARG A 156 -13.82 -5.98 8.08
C ARG A 156 -12.44 -5.40 8.26
N CYS A 157 -11.53 -5.69 7.34
CA CYS A 157 -10.16 -5.22 7.38
C CYS A 157 -9.71 -4.79 5.99
N VAL A 158 -9.02 -3.65 5.93
CA VAL A 158 -8.37 -3.15 4.72
C VAL A 158 -6.92 -2.86 5.00
N LEU A 159 -6.09 -2.89 3.96
CA LEU A 159 -4.67 -2.54 4.02
C LEU A 159 -4.45 -1.22 3.29
N ILE A 160 -3.77 -0.28 3.93
CA ILE A 160 -3.40 1.01 3.33
C ILE A 160 -1.88 1.12 3.30
N SER A 161 -1.29 1.26 2.12
CA SER A 161 0.13 1.45 1.90
C SER A 161 0.44 2.92 1.66
N HIS A 162 1.04 3.59 2.67
CA HIS A 162 1.35 5.02 2.64
C HIS A 162 2.83 5.33 2.39
N GLY A 163 3.67 4.29 2.39
CA GLY A 163 5.11 4.47 2.20
C GLY A 163 5.85 5.05 3.41
N LYS A 164 7.18 5.12 3.32
CA LYS A 164 8.05 5.74 4.34
C LYS A 164 8.13 7.26 4.20
N GLY A 165 7.94 7.77 2.98
CA GLY A 165 8.06 9.19 2.69
C GLY A 165 9.48 9.77 2.86
N LEU A 166 10.54 8.94 2.83
CA LEU A 166 11.92 9.40 3.03
C LEU A 166 12.43 10.33 1.93
N ARG A 167 11.85 10.24 0.72
CA ARG A 167 12.23 11.07 -0.44
C ARG A 167 11.37 12.34 -0.58
N SER A 168 10.41 12.54 0.31
CA SER A 168 9.56 13.74 0.30
C SER A 168 10.27 14.90 0.97
N ALA A 169 10.00 16.15 0.55
CA ALA A 169 10.48 17.35 1.21
C ALA A 169 10.15 17.39 2.71
N THR A 170 9.00 16.82 3.09
CA THR A 170 8.62 16.57 4.49
C THR A 170 8.54 15.07 4.69
N PRO A 171 9.49 14.45 5.44
CA PRO A 171 9.49 13.02 5.70
C PRO A 171 8.18 12.55 6.36
N ALA A 172 7.70 11.37 5.98
CA ALA A 172 6.49 10.74 6.53
C ALA A 172 5.22 11.62 6.51
N ARG A 173 5.16 12.66 5.66
CA ARG A 173 4.01 13.56 5.59
C ARG A 173 2.71 12.79 5.38
N LEU A 174 2.65 11.95 4.35
CA LEU A 174 1.45 11.18 4.05
C LEU A 174 1.09 10.20 5.17
N LYS A 175 2.09 9.52 5.77
CA LYS A 175 1.92 8.66 6.94
C LYS A 175 1.27 9.40 8.12
N SER A 176 1.69 10.65 8.35
CA SER A 176 1.16 11.49 9.43
C SER A 176 -0.31 11.82 9.21
N TYR A 177 -0.68 12.21 7.98
CA TYR A 177 -2.07 12.45 7.61
C TYR A 177 -2.92 11.19 7.70
N VAL A 178 -2.45 10.06 7.17
CA VAL A 178 -3.15 8.77 7.24
C VAL A 178 -3.45 8.38 8.68
N ALA A 179 -2.45 8.44 9.57
CA ALA A 179 -2.64 8.15 10.99
C ALA A 179 -3.67 9.07 11.64
N HIS A 180 -3.67 10.36 11.29
CA HIS A 180 -4.64 11.33 11.80
C HIS A 180 -6.06 11.06 11.28
N TRP A 181 -6.23 10.86 9.97
CA TRP A 181 -7.53 10.60 9.35
C TRP A 181 -8.17 9.31 9.86
N LEU A 182 -7.37 8.27 10.07
CA LEU A 182 -7.86 7.01 10.63
C LEU A 182 -8.37 7.16 12.07
N MET A 183 -7.78 8.05 12.87
CA MET A 183 -8.31 8.38 14.20
C MET A 183 -9.58 9.23 14.12
N GLN A 184 -9.64 10.13 13.14
CA GLN A 184 -10.76 11.06 12.96
C GLN A 184 -12.02 10.34 12.46
N HIS A 185 -11.86 9.24 11.70
CA HIS A 185 -12.97 8.58 11.02
C HIS A 185 -13.78 7.67 11.96
N PRO A 186 -15.10 7.93 12.18
CA PRO A 186 -15.93 7.22 13.16
C PRO A 186 -16.18 5.75 12.85
N LEU A 187 -15.95 5.32 11.60
CA LEU A 187 -16.09 3.93 11.17
C LEU A 187 -14.82 3.11 11.40
N VAL A 188 -13.69 3.73 11.75
CA VAL A 188 -12.44 3.05 12.08
C VAL A 188 -12.43 2.69 13.55
N LEU A 189 -12.28 1.41 13.85
CA LEU A 189 -12.21 0.90 15.22
C LEU A 189 -10.79 0.80 15.75
N ALA A 190 -9.85 0.47 14.89
CA ALA A 190 -8.45 0.36 15.22
C ALA A 190 -7.60 0.35 13.94
N TYR A 191 -6.33 0.73 14.08
CA TYR A 191 -5.33 0.50 13.04
C TYR A 191 -3.98 0.18 13.66
N CYS A 192 -3.15 -0.53 12.93
CA CYS A 192 -1.77 -0.77 13.32
C CYS A 192 -0.90 -0.99 12.07
N SER A 193 0.41 -0.75 12.22
CA SER A 193 1.36 -1.11 11.15
C SER A 193 1.22 -2.58 10.79
N ALA A 194 1.33 -2.88 9.50
CA ALA A 194 1.19 -4.22 8.98
C ALA A 194 2.36 -5.13 9.41
N GLN A 195 2.23 -6.42 9.19
CA GLN A 195 3.34 -7.35 9.36
C GLN A 195 4.42 -7.13 8.28
N ARG A 196 5.65 -7.58 8.54
CA ARG A 196 6.79 -7.41 7.61
C ARG A 196 6.51 -7.92 6.20
N ASN A 197 5.83 -9.05 6.09
CA ASN A 197 5.41 -9.67 4.82
C ASN A 197 4.30 -8.88 4.07
N ARG A 198 3.69 -7.91 4.73
CA ARG A 198 2.62 -7.04 4.19
C ARG A 198 3.01 -5.56 4.24
N GLY A 199 4.30 -5.26 4.16
CA GLY A 199 4.83 -3.90 4.10
C GLY A 199 5.37 -3.34 5.42
N GLY A 200 5.08 -3.93 6.57
CA GLY A 200 5.59 -3.45 7.86
C GLY A 200 5.17 -2.02 8.18
N VAL A 201 6.13 -1.17 8.53
CA VAL A 201 5.91 0.24 8.91
C VAL A 201 5.48 1.16 7.77
N VAL A 202 5.47 0.66 6.51
CA VAL A 202 5.02 1.45 5.33
C VAL A 202 3.56 1.22 4.99
N SER A 203 2.93 0.26 5.65
CA SER A 203 1.53 -0.10 5.45
C SER A 203 0.82 -0.25 6.79
N ALA A 204 -0.48 -0.06 6.81
CA ALA A 204 -1.32 -0.17 8.00
C ALA A 204 -2.53 -1.06 7.74
N TYR A 205 -2.79 -1.99 8.67
CA TYR A 205 -4.08 -2.68 8.76
C TYR A 205 -5.08 -1.74 9.41
N VAL A 206 -6.27 -1.66 8.85
CA VAL A 206 -7.36 -0.83 9.37
C VAL A 206 -8.59 -1.71 9.62
N LEU A 207 -9.08 -1.70 10.85
CA LEU A 207 -10.26 -2.43 11.27
C LEU A 207 -11.48 -1.54 11.19
N ILE A 208 -12.46 -1.92 10.37
CA ILE A 208 -13.67 -1.16 10.10
C ILE A 208 -14.83 -1.69 10.95
N LYS A 209 -15.71 -0.79 11.36
CA LYS A 209 -16.94 -1.09 12.08
C LYS A 209 -17.89 -1.90 11.20
N LYS A 210 -18.49 -2.95 11.76
CA LYS A 210 -19.52 -3.72 11.06
C LYS A 210 -20.75 -2.86 10.83
N SER A 211 -21.42 -3.04 9.69
CA SER A 211 -22.73 -2.44 9.45
C SER A 211 -23.77 -2.94 10.46
N ALA A 212 -24.90 -2.25 10.55
CA ALA A 212 -26.01 -2.67 11.42
C ALA A 212 -26.51 -4.07 11.04
N GLN A 213 -26.68 -4.32 9.74
CA GLN A 213 -27.10 -5.61 9.20
C GLN A 213 -26.15 -6.74 9.58
N SER A 214 -24.84 -6.56 9.37
CA SER A 214 -23.84 -7.57 9.72
C SER A 214 -23.73 -7.82 11.23
N ARG A 215 -24.11 -6.85 12.06
CA ARG A 215 -24.21 -7.05 13.52
C ARG A 215 -25.41 -7.91 13.89
N GLU A 216 -26.54 -7.71 13.24
CA GLU A 216 -27.75 -8.51 13.45
C GLU A 216 -27.56 -9.95 13.02
N GLU A 217 -27.04 -10.19 11.81
CA GLU A 217 -26.70 -11.54 11.33
C GLU A 217 -25.75 -12.30 12.27
N ASN A 218 -24.76 -11.58 12.85
CA ASN A 218 -23.89 -12.20 13.85
C ASN A 218 -24.60 -12.49 15.18
N ARG A 219 -25.53 -11.64 15.60
CA ARG A 219 -26.33 -11.85 16.80
C ARG A 219 -27.20 -13.09 16.64
N GLU A 220 -27.88 -13.22 15.50
CA GLU A 220 -28.70 -14.39 15.16
C GLU A 220 -27.85 -15.66 15.10
N ARG A 221 -26.68 -15.61 14.45
CA ARG A 221 -25.80 -16.79 14.30
C ARG A 221 -25.17 -17.26 15.61
N PHE A 222 -24.85 -16.35 16.52
CA PHE A 222 -24.13 -16.67 17.76
C PHE A 222 -24.99 -16.49 19.01
N GLY A 223 -26.09 -15.74 18.97
CA GLY A 223 -27.04 -15.59 20.07
C GLY A 223 -27.82 -16.88 20.36
N GLN A 224 -28.11 -17.66 19.32
CA GLN A 224 -28.78 -18.98 19.48
C GLN A 224 -27.91 -20.05 20.15
N LYS A 225 -26.60 -19.82 20.32
CA LYS A 225 -25.72 -20.78 21.01
C LYS A 225 -25.69 -20.63 22.53
N SER A 226 -26.26 -19.57 23.08
CA SER A 226 -26.33 -19.36 24.52
C SER A 226 -27.58 -19.96 25.19
N ASP A 227 -28.56 -20.44 24.40
CA ASP A 227 -29.84 -20.98 24.88
C ASP A 227 -29.93 -22.51 24.77
N LEU A 228 -28.82 -23.18 24.59
CA LEU A 228 -28.78 -24.66 24.70
C LEU A 228 -28.37 -25.06 26.13
N PRO A 229 -29.20 -25.80 26.84
CA PRO A 229 -28.96 -26.25 28.22
C PRO A 229 -27.76 -27.15 28.35
#